data_b5601900e997f1e0f52065445ab5b2ba
#
_entry.id   b5601900e997f1e0f52065445ab5b2ba
#
_cell.length_a   1.000
_cell.length_b   1.000
_cell.length_c   1.000
_cell.angle_alpha   90.00
_cell.angle_beta   90.00
_cell.angle_gamma   90.00
#
_symmetry.space_group_name_H-M   'P 1'
#
loop_
_entity.id
_entity.type
_entity.pdbx_description
1 polymer ?
#
loop_
_entity_poly.entity_id
_entity_poly.type
_entity_poly.pdbx_seq_one_letter_code
_entity_poly.pdbx_strand_id
1 'polypeptide(L)'
;MSDYKNLDVCLCCDSENIEILFNLNEQPLANSYHKEDEVLKSYPLAVNLCNECYHIQLTHAVNPDLLFKDYLYVSGTTQTLKDNMEWFVEYVQKDTSYTKGNSVLDIACNDGTQLDYFKEAGF
;
A
#
# COMPACT_ATOMS: atom_id res chain seq x y z
N MET A 1 -9.68 -15.19 -15.81
CA MET A 1 -9.53 -15.10 -14.34
C MET A 1 -10.43 -13.98 -13.85
N SER A 2 -10.95 -14.08 -12.63
CA SER A 2 -11.75 -12.98 -12.05
C SER A 2 -10.84 -11.77 -11.79
N ASP A 3 -11.35 -10.55 -11.99
CA ASP A 3 -10.60 -9.33 -11.73
C ASP A 3 -10.42 -9.04 -10.24
N TYR A 4 -11.20 -9.65 -9.40
CA TYR A 4 -11.08 -9.62 -7.95
C TYR A 4 -11.64 -10.89 -7.30
N LYS A 5 -11.32 -11.10 -6.04
CA LYS A 5 -11.87 -12.16 -5.18
C LYS A 5 -12.44 -11.56 -3.91
N ASN A 6 -13.49 -12.17 -3.37
CA ASN A 6 -13.99 -11.85 -2.04
C ASN A 6 -13.00 -12.31 -0.97
N LEU A 7 -12.95 -11.56 0.13
CA LEU A 7 -12.21 -11.91 1.34
C LEU A 7 -13.24 -12.24 2.43
N ASP A 8 -13.63 -13.51 2.49
CA ASP A 8 -14.73 -13.99 3.34
C ASP A 8 -14.24 -14.42 4.73
N VAL A 9 -12.93 -14.36 4.97
CA VAL A 9 -12.29 -14.63 6.26
C VAL A 9 -11.27 -13.55 6.60
N CYS A 10 -10.97 -13.42 7.87
CA CYS A 10 -9.92 -12.52 8.36
C CYS A 10 -8.54 -13.02 7.90
N LEU A 11 -7.77 -12.16 7.25
CA LEU A 11 -6.41 -12.48 6.77
C LEU A 11 -5.37 -12.58 7.89
N CYS A 12 -5.73 -12.18 9.12
CA CYS A 12 -4.84 -12.22 10.28
C CYS A 12 -5.05 -13.45 11.17
N CYS A 13 -6.30 -13.89 11.36
CA CYS A 13 -6.63 -14.99 12.30
C CYS A 13 -7.58 -16.04 11.73
N ASP A 14 -7.87 -15.98 10.42
CA ASP A 14 -8.74 -16.92 9.67
C ASP A 14 -10.19 -16.99 10.19
N SER A 15 -10.61 -16.06 11.06
CA SER A 15 -11.99 -16.03 11.57
C SER A 15 -12.98 -15.62 10.47
N GLU A 16 -14.14 -16.28 10.45
CA GLU A 16 -15.29 -15.90 9.62
C GLU A 16 -16.14 -14.79 10.28
N ASN A 17 -15.88 -14.44 11.55
CA ASN A 17 -16.61 -13.41 12.30
C ASN A 17 -16.12 -12.01 11.91
N ILE A 18 -16.42 -11.64 10.65
CA ILE A 18 -16.11 -10.34 10.07
C ILE A 18 -17.39 -9.60 9.70
N GLU A 19 -17.39 -8.29 9.86
CA GLU A 19 -18.51 -7.43 9.48
C GLU A 19 -18.06 -6.24 8.64
N ILE A 20 -18.94 -5.73 7.78
CA ILE A 20 -18.65 -4.52 7.00
C ILE A 20 -18.64 -3.32 7.94
N LEU A 21 -17.47 -2.72 8.10
CA LEU A 21 -17.28 -1.50 8.88
C LEU A 21 -17.63 -0.25 8.04
N PHE A 22 -17.28 -0.27 6.76
CA PHE A 22 -17.38 0.89 5.90
C PHE A 22 -17.46 0.47 4.42
N ASN A 23 -18.32 1.15 3.63
CA ASN A 23 -18.52 0.82 2.22
C ASN A 23 -18.57 2.10 1.36
N LEU A 24 -17.65 2.22 0.41
CA LEU A 24 -17.59 3.29 -0.59
C LEU A 24 -18.25 2.91 -1.93
N ASN A 25 -18.94 1.77 -1.98
CA ASN A 25 -19.52 1.22 -3.21
C ASN A 25 -18.45 0.89 -4.28
N GLU A 26 -18.86 0.91 -5.54
CA GLU A 26 -17.97 0.66 -6.67
C GLU A 26 -17.10 1.89 -6.94
N GLN A 27 -15.78 1.70 -6.99
CA GLN A 27 -14.81 2.77 -7.26
C GLN A 27 -13.84 2.35 -8.37
N PRO A 28 -13.37 3.28 -9.21
CA PRO A 28 -12.26 3.00 -10.12
C PRO A 28 -10.97 2.76 -9.31
N LEU A 29 -10.01 2.06 -9.93
CA LEU A 29 -8.71 1.83 -9.29
C LEU A 29 -7.95 3.15 -9.11
N ALA A 30 -7.26 3.30 -7.98
CA ALA A 30 -6.38 4.44 -7.73
C ALA A 30 -5.27 4.51 -8.79
N ASN A 31 -4.90 5.73 -9.17
CA ASN A 31 -3.89 6.01 -10.21
C ASN A 31 -4.25 5.48 -11.61
N SER A 32 -5.50 5.11 -11.86
CA SER A 32 -6.00 4.73 -13.18
C SER A 32 -6.37 6.00 -13.95
N TYR A 33 -5.37 6.69 -14.49
CA TYR A 33 -5.58 7.89 -15.29
C TYR A 33 -6.19 7.52 -16.65
N HIS A 34 -7.17 8.30 -17.11
CA HIS A 34 -7.94 8.03 -18.34
C HIS A 34 -8.13 9.27 -19.16
N LYS A 35 -8.49 9.09 -20.42
CA LYS A 35 -8.91 10.18 -21.33
C LYS A 35 -10.38 10.52 -21.10
N GLU A 36 -10.79 11.73 -21.51
CA GLU A 36 -12.13 12.28 -21.27
C GLU A 36 -13.27 11.36 -21.73
N ASP A 37 -13.09 10.62 -22.82
CA ASP A 37 -14.09 9.73 -23.41
C ASP A 37 -13.97 8.26 -22.94
N GLU A 38 -13.05 7.94 -22.03
CA GLU A 38 -12.81 6.57 -21.58
C GLU A 38 -13.62 6.25 -20.34
N VAL A 39 -14.38 5.15 -20.37
CA VAL A 39 -15.13 4.67 -19.21
C VAL A 39 -14.24 3.75 -18.36
N LEU A 40 -13.95 4.17 -17.14
CA LEU A 40 -13.20 3.35 -16.20
C LEU A 40 -14.05 2.21 -15.65
N LYS A 41 -13.43 1.05 -15.54
CA LYS A 41 -14.00 -0.09 -14.80
C LYS A 41 -13.92 0.21 -13.31
N SER A 42 -15.03 -0.04 -12.60
CA SER A 42 -15.12 0.11 -11.14
C SER A 42 -15.11 -1.25 -10.45
N TYR A 43 -14.70 -1.26 -9.18
CA TYR A 43 -14.54 -2.42 -8.33
C TYR A 43 -15.08 -2.13 -6.93
N PRO A 44 -15.60 -3.13 -6.21
CA PRO A 44 -16.07 -2.93 -4.85
C PRO A 44 -14.94 -2.39 -3.94
N LEU A 45 -15.23 -1.31 -3.23
CA LEU A 45 -14.33 -0.73 -2.24
C LEU A 45 -15.03 -0.62 -0.89
N ALA A 46 -14.78 -1.59 -0.04
CA ALA A 46 -15.33 -1.64 1.31
C ALA A 46 -14.32 -2.27 2.27
N VAL A 47 -14.53 -2.08 3.55
CA VAL A 47 -13.64 -2.50 4.63
C VAL A 47 -14.41 -3.36 5.62
N ASN A 48 -13.84 -4.51 6.00
CA ASN A 48 -14.31 -5.37 7.06
C ASN A 48 -13.52 -5.15 8.35
N LEU A 49 -14.21 -5.28 9.49
CA LEU A 49 -13.63 -5.45 10.81
C LEU A 49 -13.77 -6.91 11.23
N CYS A 50 -12.71 -7.50 11.73
CA CYS A 50 -12.75 -8.79 12.40
C CYS A 50 -13.11 -8.60 13.87
N ASN A 51 -14.19 -9.26 14.33
CA ASN A 51 -14.67 -9.16 15.70
C ASN A 51 -13.83 -9.98 16.71
N GLU A 52 -12.92 -10.86 16.22
CA GLU A 52 -12.04 -11.66 17.07
C GLU A 52 -10.70 -11.00 17.36
N CYS A 53 -10.02 -10.48 16.32
CA CYS A 53 -8.68 -9.90 16.48
C CYS A 53 -8.59 -8.40 16.17
N TYR A 54 -9.72 -7.77 15.82
CA TYR A 54 -9.85 -6.36 15.48
C TYR A 54 -9.04 -5.92 14.25
N HIS A 55 -8.61 -6.89 13.43
CA HIS A 55 -7.97 -6.59 12.15
C HIS A 55 -8.97 -5.94 11.19
N ILE A 56 -8.50 -4.89 10.51
CA ILE A 56 -9.26 -4.19 9.47
C ILE A 56 -8.66 -4.53 8.11
N GLN A 57 -9.50 -4.99 7.18
CA GLN A 57 -9.08 -5.40 5.85
C GLN A 57 -10.10 -4.98 4.79
N LEU A 58 -9.68 -4.96 3.51
CA LEU A 58 -10.62 -4.80 2.40
C LEU A 58 -11.56 -6.01 2.32
N THR A 59 -12.79 -5.80 1.83
CA THR A 59 -13.75 -6.87 1.55
C THR A 59 -13.39 -7.67 0.30
N HIS A 60 -12.62 -7.08 -0.61
CA HIS A 60 -12.25 -7.65 -1.90
C HIS A 60 -10.77 -7.42 -2.17
N ALA A 61 -10.10 -8.40 -2.75
CA ALA A 61 -8.75 -8.26 -3.28
C ALA A 61 -8.81 -8.21 -4.82
N VAL A 62 -8.52 -7.05 -5.39
CA VAL A 62 -8.39 -6.87 -6.84
C VAL A 62 -7.13 -7.60 -7.32
N ASN A 63 -7.18 -8.15 -8.54
CA ASN A 63 -6.03 -8.80 -9.15
C ASN A 63 -4.82 -7.84 -9.19
N PRO A 64 -3.67 -8.22 -8.59
CA PRO A 64 -2.48 -7.38 -8.54
C PRO A 64 -1.99 -6.89 -9.92
N ASP A 65 -2.16 -7.68 -10.97
CA ASP A 65 -1.77 -7.28 -12.32
C ASP A 65 -2.54 -6.05 -12.81
N LEU A 66 -3.79 -5.86 -12.37
CA LEU A 66 -4.59 -4.68 -12.71
C LEU A 66 -4.16 -3.43 -11.93
N LEU A 67 -3.56 -3.62 -10.77
CA LEU A 67 -3.12 -2.53 -9.89
C LEU A 67 -1.69 -2.09 -10.17
N PHE A 68 -0.78 -3.04 -10.46
CA PHE A 68 0.65 -2.80 -10.35
C PHE A 68 1.44 -3.03 -11.64
N LYS A 69 0.85 -3.67 -12.68
CA LYS A 69 1.57 -3.95 -13.93
C LYS A 69 2.00 -2.66 -14.65
N ASP A 70 1.14 -1.64 -14.65
CA ASP A 70 1.37 -0.34 -15.27
C ASP A 70 1.22 0.78 -14.21
N TYR A 71 1.88 0.62 -13.08
CA TYR A 71 1.77 1.55 -11.94
C TYR A 71 2.54 2.84 -12.21
N LEU A 72 1.79 3.94 -12.42
CA LEU A 72 2.35 5.23 -12.85
C LEU A 72 2.83 6.12 -11.72
N TYR A 73 2.53 5.79 -10.46
CA TYR A 73 2.97 6.60 -9.32
C TYR A 73 4.46 6.37 -9.02
N VAL A 74 5.22 7.45 -8.95
CA VAL A 74 6.65 7.46 -8.63
C VAL A 74 6.87 8.29 -7.38
N SER A 75 7.42 7.68 -6.33
CA SER A 75 7.56 8.29 -5.00
C SER A 75 8.53 9.48 -5.00
N GLY A 76 9.62 9.40 -5.75
CA GLY A 76 10.66 10.43 -5.82
C GLY A 76 10.29 11.70 -6.60
N THR A 77 9.02 11.94 -6.95
CA THR A 77 8.62 13.08 -7.80
C THR A 77 8.34 14.37 -7.04
N THR A 78 7.93 14.31 -5.78
CA THR A 78 7.58 15.51 -5.00
C THR A 78 8.62 15.83 -3.93
N GLN A 79 8.94 17.12 -3.75
CA GLN A 79 9.90 17.53 -2.73
C GLN A 79 9.41 17.18 -1.32
N THR A 80 8.13 17.39 -1.01
CA THR A 80 7.54 17.06 0.30
C THR A 80 7.75 15.59 0.68
N LEU A 81 7.62 14.66 -0.29
CA LEU A 81 7.83 13.25 -0.01
C LEU A 81 9.32 12.94 0.19
N LYS A 82 10.20 13.55 -0.59
CA LYS A 82 11.65 13.44 -0.39
C LYS A 82 12.07 13.93 1.00
N ASP A 83 11.59 15.09 1.42
CA ASP A 83 11.87 15.65 2.76
C ASP A 83 11.38 14.71 3.87
N ASN A 84 10.22 14.05 3.67
CA ASN A 84 9.70 13.06 4.62
C ASN A 84 10.55 11.78 4.65
N MET A 85 11.03 11.32 3.51
CA MET A 85 11.92 10.16 3.40
C MET A 85 13.27 10.40 4.09
N GLU A 86 13.85 11.57 3.91
CA GLU A 86 15.08 12.01 4.59
C GLU A 86 14.86 12.08 6.11
N TRP A 87 13.79 12.77 6.54
CA TRP A 87 13.40 12.82 7.94
C TRP A 87 13.23 11.41 8.55
N PHE A 88 12.62 10.48 7.83
CA PHE A 88 12.42 9.12 8.33
C PHE A 88 13.76 8.39 8.56
N VAL A 89 14.72 8.52 7.66
CA VAL A 89 16.06 7.97 7.85
C VAL A 89 16.75 8.57 9.07
N GLU A 90 16.69 9.89 9.25
CA GLU A 90 17.21 10.56 10.44
C GLU A 90 16.53 10.08 11.74
N TYR A 91 15.19 9.89 11.69
CA TYR A 91 14.43 9.37 12.83
C TYR A 91 14.91 7.96 13.20
N VAL A 92 15.04 7.06 12.22
CA VAL A 92 15.55 5.70 12.44
C VAL A 92 16.94 5.72 13.07
N GLN A 93 17.85 6.59 12.62
CA GLN A 93 19.19 6.72 13.17
C GLN A 93 19.23 7.26 14.60
N LYS A 94 18.27 8.15 14.97
CA LYS A 94 18.23 8.78 16.31
C LYS A 94 17.57 7.92 17.37
N ASP A 95 16.46 7.25 17.02
CA ASP A 95 15.55 6.59 17.98
C ASP A 95 15.70 5.08 18.04
N THR A 96 16.55 4.48 17.23
CA THR A 96 16.78 3.04 17.21
C THR A 96 18.26 2.72 17.41
N SER A 97 18.54 1.48 17.77
CA SER A 97 19.93 0.96 17.82
C SER A 97 20.51 0.65 16.43
N TYR A 98 19.78 0.96 15.37
CA TYR A 98 20.23 0.76 14.00
C TYR A 98 21.21 1.86 13.58
N THR A 99 22.34 1.45 13.03
CA THR A 99 23.46 2.32 12.71
C THR A 99 24.04 1.96 11.34
N LYS A 100 25.06 2.71 10.94
CA LYS A 100 25.83 2.43 9.72
C LYS A 100 26.27 0.97 9.66
N GLY A 101 26.10 0.35 8.50
CA GLY A 101 26.44 -1.05 8.25
C GLY A 101 25.30 -2.04 8.51
N ASN A 102 24.17 -1.62 9.08
CA ASN A 102 22.97 -2.44 9.10
C ASN A 102 22.33 -2.51 7.71
N SER A 103 21.58 -3.58 7.44
CA SER A 103 20.86 -3.74 6.19
C SER A 103 19.42 -3.26 6.32
N VAL A 104 18.89 -2.66 5.26
CA VAL A 104 17.49 -2.24 5.13
C VAL A 104 16.84 -3.01 4.00
N LEU A 105 15.63 -3.51 4.26
CA LEU A 105 14.76 -4.11 3.27
C LEU A 105 13.48 -3.27 3.20
N ASP A 106 13.19 -2.71 2.03
CA ASP A 106 11.93 -2.04 1.72
C ASP A 106 11.09 -2.95 0.80
N ILE A 107 9.93 -3.39 1.31
CA ILE A 107 9.01 -4.25 0.57
C ILE A 107 8.08 -3.35 -0.26
N ALA A 108 8.09 -3.53 -1.59
CA ALA A 108 7.40 -2.68 -2.56
C ALA A 108 7.97 -1.25 -2.62
N CYS A 109 9.29 -1.14 -2.66
CA CYS A 109 10.09 0.10 -2.59
C CYS A 109 9.79 1.15 -3.68
N ASN A 110 8.83 0.92 -4.56
CA ASN A 110 8.48 1.78 -5.70
C ASN A 110 9.69 2.06 -6.60
N ASP A 111 10.18 3.30 -6.65
CA ASP A 111 11.35 3.72 -7.46
C ASP A 111 12.70 3.61 -6.71
N GLY A 112 12.67 3.18 -5.43
CA GLY A 112 13.85 3.04 -4.60
C GLY A 112 14.36 4.33 -3.95
N THR A 113 13.69 5.47 -4.13
CA THR A 113 14.12 6.77 -3.57
C THR A 113 14.36 6.70 -2.07
N GLN A 114 13.51 6.00 -1.29
CA GLN A 114 13.71 5.82 0.15
C GLN A 114 15.00 5.04 0.47
N LEU A 115 15.32 4.01 -0.33
CA LEU A 115 16.53 3.20 -0.16
C LEU A 115 17.81 4.00 -0.47
N ASP A 116 17.75 4.97 -1.40
CA ASP A 116 18.87 5.83 -1.67
C ASP A 116 19.25 6.69 -0.45
N TYR A 117 18.27 7.25 0.28
CA TYR A 117 18.53 7.97 1.52
C TYR A 117 19.15 7.07 2.61
N PHE A 118 18.68 5.83 2.77
CA PHE A 118 19.30 4.87 3.68
C PHE A 118 20.74 4.54 3.28
N LYS A 119 20.99 4.35 1.99
CA LYS A 119 22.33 4.09 1.45
C LYS A 119 23.29 5.26 1.69
N GLU A 120 22.84 6.50 1.47
CA GLU A 120 23.61 7.71 1.76
C GLU A 120 23.92 7.86 3.26
N ALA A 121 22.99 7.43 4.12
CA ALA A 121 23.18 7.36 5.57
C ALA A 121 24.12 6.23 6.02
N GLY A 122 24.51 5.32 5.11
CA GLY A 122 25.50 4.27 5.35
C GLY A 122 24.94 2.91 5.80
N PHE A 123 23.65 2.66 5.57
CA PHE A 123 23.02 1.35 5.71
C PHE A 123 23.37 0.43 4.55
#